data_dbe6260b6d796568a657c7987ff97b4a
#
_entry.id   dbe6260b6d796568a657c7987ff97b4a
#
_cell.length_a   1.000
_cell.length_b   1.000
_cell.length_c   1.000
_cell.angle_alpha   90.00
_cell.angle_beta   90.00
_cell.angle_gamma   90.00
#
_symmetry.space_group_name_H-M   'P 1'
#
loop_
_entity.id
_entity.type
_entity.pdbx_description
1 polymer ?
#
loop_
_entity_poly.entity_id
_entity_poly.type
_entity_poly.pdbx_seq_one_letter_code
_entity_poly.pdbx_strand_id
1 'polypeptide(L)'
;MLSKEQILERNKLIRENGLKTRMKRAKQICKTFRFKIDYNNLNKQQREYIKMLFVEAKWIYNYLISQDNIYSFNYKDLNQVTHKDKNKNDIVSDIQYVRSSVKQELITQIVNQIKGLSKLKKKGHKVGKLKFKSEFNSIKLKQYNVTHSLRGNKFKIQGIKDLIRVRGIEQLKKYKNIDYTTANLLYDGINYYIALNCFIDKDNIEKQYKNDIVGIDMGVSTSLTLSDGTKYDISIGESDRLKKLQTKLVSKQKGSNNRYKLIRKIRKEHIHINNKKNDISNKIVHS
;
A
#
# COMPACT_ATOMS: atom_id res chain seq x y z
N MET A 1 -6.65 -29.56 25.76
CA MET A 1 -5.27 -29.11 25.44
C MET A 1 -4.59 -30.20 24.63
N LEU A 2 -3.74 -29.86 23.65
CA LEU A 2 -2.96 -30.85 22.90
C LEU A 2 -1.88 -31.47 23.79
N SER A 3 -1.60 -32.75 23.61
CA SER A 3 -0.48 -33.42 24.30
C SER A 3 0.87 -32.86 23.81
N LYS A 4 1.95 -33.10 24.61
CA LYS A 4 3.31 -32.69 24.21
C LYS A 4 3.74 -33.29 22.86
N GLU A 5 3.37 -34.54 22.61
CA GLU A 5 3.64 -35.25 21.36
C GLU A 5 2.89 -34.65 20.19
N GLN A 6 1.61 -34.32 20.32
CA GLN A 6 0.82 -33.62 19.29
C GLN A 6 1.38 -32.25 18.97
N ILE A 7 1.91 -31.52 19.96
CA ILE A 7 2.58 -30.23 19.75
C ILE A 7 3.88 -30.42 18.96
N LEU A 8 4.68 -31.44 19.28
CA LEU A 8 5.94 -31.75 18.60
C LEU A 8 5.70 -32.13 17.13
N GLU A 9 4.75 -33.01 16.88
CA GLU A 9 4.36 -33.43 15.52
C GLU A 9 3.84 -32.27 14.69
N ARG A 10 2.96 -31.44 15.27
CA ARG A 10 2.49 -30.20 14.63
C ARG A 10 3.63 -29.26 14.29
N ASN A 11 4.60 -29.08 15.19
CA ASN A 11 5.76 -28.22 14.95
C ASN A 11 6.68 -28.77 13.84
N LYS A 12 6.85 -30.10 13.77
CA LYS A 12 7.56 -30.79 12.69
C LYS A 12 6.90 -30.51 11.34
N LEU A 13 5.58 -30.73 11.25
CA LEU A 13 4.80 -30.49 10.06
C LEU A 13 4.87 -29.01 9.60
N ILE A 14 4.81 -28.05 10.54
CA ILE A 14 4.96 -26.63 10.24
C ILE A 14 6.35 -26.34 9.64
N ARG A 15 7.43 -26.92 10.18
CA ARG A 15 8.80 -26.77 9.65
C ARG A 15 8.94 -27.33 8.24
N GLU A 16 8.43 -28.55 8.00
CA GLU A 16 8.45 -29.20 6.70
C GLU A 16 7.69 -28.39 5.63
N ASN A 17 6.48 -27.94 5.96
CA ASN A 17 5.68 -27.08 5.07
C ASN A 17 6.37 -25.73 4.81
N GLY A 18 7.05 -25.18 5.82
CA GLY A 18 7.87 -23.99 5.69
C GLY A 18 9.03 -24.18 4.71
N LEU A 19 9.72 -25.33 4.76
CA LEU A 19 10.81 -25.68 3.82
C LEU A 19 10.28 -25.85 2.40
N LYS A 20 9.20 -26.65 2.20
CA LYS A 20 8.53 -26.80 0.90
C LYS A 20 8.17 -25.46 0.28
N THR A 21 7.58 -24.56 1.10
CA THR A 21 7.24 -23.20 0.65
C THR A 21 8.48 -22.40 0.23
N ARG A 22 9.58 -22.47 0.98
CA ARG A 22 10.84 -21.78 0.63
C ARG A 22 11.41 -22.30 -0.69
N MET A 23 11.44 -23.62 -0.88
CA MET A 23 11.91 -24.23 -2.12
C MET A 23 11.06 -23.80 -3.33
N LYS A 24 9.72 -23.78 -3.16
CA LYS A 24 8.81 -23.27 -4.20
C LYS A 24 9.12 -21.80 -4.51
N ARG A 25 9.26 -20.95 -3.49
CA ARG A 25 9.51 -19.49 -3.65
C ARG A 25 10.87 -19.18 -4.28
N ALA A 26 11.89 -20.03 -4.08
CA ALA A 26 13.20 -19.88 -4.75
C ALA A 26 13.11 -19.94 -6.28
N LYS A 27 12.13 -20.71 -6.81
CA LYS A 27 11.85 -20.83 -8.25
C LYS A 27 10.89 -19.74 -8.78
N GLN A 28 10.39 -18.87 -7.92
CA GLN A 28 9.41 -17.85 -8.25
C GLN A 28 9.97 -16.45 -8.05
N ILE A 29 9.38 -15.46 -8.74
CA ILE A 29 9.56 -14.04 -8.42
C ILE A 29 8.30 -13.49 -7.77
N CYS A 30 8.48 -12.54 -6.86
CA CYS A 30 7.38 -11.78 -6.30
C CYS A 30 7.13 -10.55 -7.15
N LYS A 31 5.91 -10.41 -7.69
CA LYS A 31 5.48 -9.25 -8.46
C LYS A 31 4.21 -8.66 -7.84
N THR A 32 4.16 -7.33 -7.73
CA THR A 32 3.00 -6.61 -7.20
C THR A 32 2.22 -6.01 -8.36
N PHE A 33 0.94 -6.36 -8.46
CA PHE A 33 0.02 -5.79 -9.43
C PHE A 33 -0.91 -4.79 -8.76
N ARG A 34 -1.03 -3.61 -9.36
CA ARG A 34 -1.86 -2.53 -8.84
C ARG A 34 -3.13 -2.38 -9.68
N PHE A 35 -4.28 -2.58 -9.05
CA PHE A 35 -5.59 -2.47 -9.67
C PHE A 35 -6.32 -1.25 -9.13
N LYS A 36 -6.87 -0.43 -10.03
CA LYS A 36 -7.67 0.72 -9.63
C LYS A 36 -9.10 0.27 -9.29
N ILE A 37 -9.60 0.62 -8.12
CA ILE A 37 -11.00 0.40 -7.77
C ILE A 37 -11.89 1.31 -8.61
N ASP A 38 -12.91 0.74 -9.24
CA ASP A 38 -13.90 1.50 -10.00
C ASP A 38 -14.90 2.15 -9.05
N TYR A 39 -14.48 3.28 -8.46
CA TYR A 39 -15.20 3.95 -7.39
C TYR A 39 -16.60 4.40 -7.79
N ASN A 40 -16.83 4.71 -9.08
CA ASN A 40 -18.14 5.14 -9.58
C ASN A 40 -19.17 4.01 -9.56
N ASN A 41 -18.71 2.76 -9.70
CA ASN A 41 -19.56 1.57 -9.63
C ASN A 41 -19.78 1.02 -8.22
N LEU A 42 -19.19 1.65 -7.19
CA LEU A 42 -19.47 1.29 -5.82
C LEU A 42 -20.83 1.83 -5.37
N ASN A 43 -21.60 1.03 -4.66
CA ASN A 43 -22.80 1.51 -3.96
C ASN A 43 -22.44 2.38 -2.75
N LYS A 44 -23.45 3.05 -2.15
CA LYS A 44 -23.25 3.96 -1.01
C LYS A 44 -22.58 3.26 0.18
N GLN A 45 -23.03 2.05 0.52
CA GLN A 45 -22.50 1.29 1.65
C GLN A 45 -21.02 0.89 1.43
N GLN A 46 -20.66 0.45 0.23
CA GLN A 46 -19.28 0.11 -0.12
C GLN A 46 -18.34 1.33 -0.03
N ARG A 47 -18.80 2.49 -0.55
CA ARG A 47 -18.03 3.74 -0.47
C ARG A 47 -17.79 4.17 0.98
N GLU A 48 -18.83 4.09 1.79
CA GLU A 48 -18.75 4.41 3.21
C GLU A 48 -17.85 3.45 3.95
N TYR A 49 -18.01 2.13 3.72
CA TYR A 49 -17.16 1.12 4.32
C TYR A 49 -15.68 1.36 4.03
N ILE A 50 -15.30 1.55 2.76
CA ILE A 50 -13.90 1.80 2.38
C ILE A 50 -13.40 3.07 3.06
N LYS A 51 -14.17 4.15 3.05
CA LYS A 51 -13.79 5.41 3.70
C LYS A 51 -13.56 5.23 5.20
N MET A 52 -14.52 4.61 5.89
CA MET A 52 -14.45 4.41 7.34
C MET A 52 -13.34 3.44 7.73
N LEU A 53 -13.05 2.43 6.93
CA LEU A 53 -11.93 1.53 7.13
C LEU A 53 -10.58 2.29 7.25
N PHE A 54 -10.33 3.29 6.41
CA PHE A 54 -9.13 4.15 6.52
C PHE A 54 -9.19 5.10 7.71
N VAL A 55 -10.37 5.62 8.05
CA VAL A 55 -10.56 6.52 9.20
C VAL A 55 -10.29 5.78 10.50
N GLU A 56 -10.91 4.61 10.71
CA GLU A 56 -10.71 3.80 11.90
C GLU A 56 -9.28 3.26 12.01
N ALA A 57 -8.67 2.84 10.88
CA ALA A 57 -7.28 2.42 10.87
C ALA A 57 -6.33 3.54 11.31
N LYS A 58 -6.62 4.81 10.95
CA LYS A 58 -5.91 5.99 11.46
C LYS A 58 -6.10 6.16 12.97
N TRP A 59 -7.34 6.02 13.46
CA TRP A 59 -7.62 6.13 14.89
C TRP A 59 -6.86 5.09 15.69
N ILE A 60 -6.96 3.83 15.29
CA ILE A 60 -6.23 2.72 15.92
C ILE A 60 -4.72 2.96 15.90
N TYR A 61 -4.16 3.35 14.75
CA TYR A 61 -2.72 3.61 14.63
C TYR A 61 -2.28 4.71 15.61
N ASN A 62 -3.01 5.84 15.63
CA ASN A 62 -2.68 6.97 16.49
C ASN A 62 -2.89 6.63 17.97
N TYR A 63 -3.94 5.90 18.31
CA TYR A 63 -4.16 5.39 19.65
C TYR A 63 -3.03 4.49 20.11
N LEU A 64 -2.61 3.53 19.29
CA LEU A 64 -1.53 2.61 19.65
C LEU A 64 -0.20 3.31 19.87
N ILE A 65 0.16 4.30 19.06
CA ILE A 65 1.44 5.03 19.24
C ILE A 65 1.41 6.05 20.40
N SER A 66 0.23 6.38 20.94
CA SER A 66 0.09 7.21 22.15
C SER A 66 0.29 6.42 23.44
N GLN A 67 0.31 5.08 23.36
CA GLN A 67 0.44 4.23 24.54
C GLN A 67 1.90 3.96 24.88
N ASP A 68 2.22 3.85 26.16
CA ASP A 68 3.59 3.64 26.64
C ASP A 68 4.11 2.23 26.30
N ASN A 69 3.24 1.21 26.38
CA ASN A 69 3.62 -0.17 26.09
C ASN A 69 2.74 -0.80 25.01
N ILE A 70 3.17 -0.69 23.76
CA ILE A 70 2.47 -1.28 22.62
C ILE A 70 2.57 -2.81 22.55
N TYR A 71 3.57 -3.41 23.21
CA TYR A 71 3.80 -4.87 23.15
C TYR A 71 2.76 -5.66 23.95
N SER A 72 2.06 -5.05 24.91
CA SER A 72 1.02 -5.67 25.73
C SER A 72 -0.36 -5.67 25.05
N PHE A 73 -0.54 -4.96 23.94
CA PHE A 73 -1.85 -4.86 23.30
C PHE A 73 -2.27 -6.12 22.58
N ASN A 74 -3.49 -6.60 22.90
CA ASN A 74 -4.18 -7.59 22.11
C ASN A 74 -5.13 -6.88 21.14
N TYR A 75 -5.27 -7.41 19.91
CA TYR A 75 -6.22 -6.87 18.93
C TYR A 75 -7.69 -6.89 19.41
N LYS A 76 -8.02 -7.76 20.37
CA LYS A 76 -9.35 -7.86 20.99
C LYS A 76 -9.69 -6.63 21.81
N ASP A 77 -8.69 -5.94 22.36
CA ASP A 77 -8.86 -4.75 23.18
C ASP A 77 -9.13 -3.50 22.35
N LEU A 78 -8.97 -3.60 21.03
CA LEU A 78 -9.18 -2.50 20.08
C LEU A 78 -10.62 -2.45 19.53
N ASN A 79 -11.64 -2.64 20.39
CA ASN A 79 -13.04 -2.47 19.99
C ASN A 79 -13.51 -1.03 20.14
N GLN A 80 -12.87 -0.29 21.06
CA GLN A 80 -13.04 1.13 21.25
C GLN A 80 -11.67 1.79 21.30
N VAL A 81 -11.54 2.99 20.76
CA VAL A 81 -10.31 3.77 20.83
C VAL A 81 -10.61 5.24 21.10
N THR A 82 -9.74 5.86 21.88
CA THR A 82 -9.75 7.31 22.08
C THR A 82 -9.02 7.99 20.93
N HIS A 83 -9.63 8.99 20.33
CA HIS A 83 -9.02 9.80 19.28
C HIS A 83 -9.50 11.27 19.39
N LYS A 84 -8.79 12.18 18.71
CA LYS A 84 -9.19 13.60 18.71
C LYS A 84 -10.18 13.89 17.60
N ASP A 85 -11.21 14.67 17.95
CA ASP A 85 -12.20 15.22 17.02
C ASP A 85 -11.60 16.40 16.21
N LYS A 86 -12.46 17.10 15.45
CA LYS A 86 -12.07 18.29 14.67
C LYS A 86 -11.68 19.47 15.56
N ASN A 87 -12.21 19.53 16.79
CA ASN A 87 -11.98 20.58 17.78
C ASN A 87 -10.82 20.22 18.73
N LYS A 88 -10.13 19.09 18.48
CA LYS A 88 -9.04 18.52 19.29
C LYS A 88 -9.48 17.97 20.66
N ASN A 89 -10.76 17.77 20.89
CA ASN A 89 -11.28 17.09 22.06
C ASN A 89 -11.05 15.59 21.95
N ASP A 90 -10.79 14.95 23.08
CA ASP A 90 -10.67 13.49 23.12
C ASP A 90 -12.08 12.87 23.14
N ILE A 91 -12.36 12.02 22.19
CA ILE A 91 -13.59 11.24 22.08
C ILE A 91 -13.29 9.76 21.97
N VAL A 92 -14.16 8.94 22.55
CA VAL A 92 -14.10 7.48 22.42
C VAL A 92 -15.05 7.05 21.31
N SER A 93 -14.58 6.21 20.40
CA SER A 93 -15.40 5.69 19.30
C SER A 93 -15.24 4.19 19.16
N ASP A 94 -16.35 3.53 18.79
CA ASP A 94 -16.38 2.11 18.47
C ASP A 94 -15.68 1.85 17.13
N ILE A 95 -14.97 0.73 17.04
CA ILE A 95 -14.32 0.26 15.83
C ILE A 95 -15.21 -0.82 15.17
N GLN A 96 -15.88 -0.45 14.10
CA GLN A 96 -16.88 -1.28 13.42
C GLN A 96 -16.38 -1.83 12.07
N TYR A 97 -15.56 -1.06 11.34
CA TYR A 97 -15.14 -1.37 9.96
C TYR A 97 -13.81 -2.10 9.91
N VAL A 98 -12.91 -1.88 10.86
CA VAL A 98 -11.60 -2.55 10.92
C VAL A 98 -11.75 -3.91 11.60
N ARG A 99 -11.61 -4.99 10.80
CA ARG A 99 -11.71 -6.38 11.27
C ARG A 99 -10.45 -6.82 12.02
N SER A 100 -10.57 -7.90 12.81
CA SER A 100 -9.50 -8.42 13.67
C SER A 100 -8.16 -8.64 12.96
N SER A 101 -8.20 -9.14 11.72
CA SER A 101 -6.99 -9.36 10.91
C SER A 101 -6.25 -8.06 10.60
N VAL A 102 -6.97 -6.96 10.36
CA VAL A 102 -6.37 -5.64 10.12
C VAL A 102 -5.87 -5.03 11.42
N LYS A 103 -6.61 -5.19 12.55
CA LYS A 103 -6.15 -4.78 13.89
C LYS A 103 -4.81 -5.43 14.24
N GLN A 104 -4.69 -6.75 14.07
CA GLN A 104 -3.45 -7.49 14.27
C GLN A 104 -2.30 -6.98 13.40
N GLU A 105 -2.58 -6.69 12.13
CA GLU A 105 -1.56 -6.20 11.21
C GLU A 105 -1.11 -4.79 11.55
N LEU A 106 -1.99 -3.91 12.03
CA LEU A 106 -1.63 -2.57 12.51
C LEU A 106 -0.68 -2.65 13.72
N ILE A 107 -0.98 -3.50 14.71
CA ILE A 107 -0.08 -3.75 15.84
C ILE A 107 1.28 -4.25 15.32
N THR A 108 1.28 -5.29 14.48
CA THR A 108 2.49 -5.87 13.90
C THR A 108 3.32 -4.83 13.15
N GLN A 109 2.67 -3.98 12.36
CA GLN A 109 3.31 -2.90 11.61
C GLN A 109 4.03 -1.91 12.53
N ILE A 110 3.39 -1.48 13.61
CA ILE A 110 3.97 -0.53 14.55
C ILE A 110 5.14 -1.17 15.30
N VAL A 111 4.97 -2.40 15.80
CA VAL A 111 6.05 -3.16 16.46
C VAL A 111 7.27 -3.31 15.55
N ASN A 112 7.05 -3.63 14.27
CA ASN A 112 8.14 -3.75 13.30
C ASN A 112 8.82 -2.40 13.01
N GLN A 113 8.07 -1.31 12.97
CA GLN A 113 8.63 0.04 12.82
C GLN A 113 9.50 0.41 14.03
N ILE A 114 9.04 0.14 15.25
CA ILE A 114 9.83 0.36 16.49
C ILE A 114 11.10 -0.48 16.47
N LYS A 115 10.99 -1.79 16.13
CA LYS A 115 12.17 -2.67 16.01
C LYS A 115 13.16 -2.15 14.95
N GLY A 116 12.66 -1.62 13.83
CA GLY A 116 13.50 -0.99 12.81
C GLY A 116 14.25 0.23 13.32
N LEU A 117 13.57 1.15 14.01
CA LEU A 117 14.19 2.31 14.63
C LEU A 117 15.22 1.91 15.69
N SER A 118 14.92 0.90 16.51
CA SER A 118 15.85 0.36 17.51
C SER A 118 17.13 -0.19 16.86
N LYS A 119 17.02 -0.94 15.75
CA LYS A 119 18.18 -1.43 14.99
C LYS A 119 19.04 -0.30 14.43
N LEU A 120 18.42 0.76 13.90
CA LEU A 120 19.14 1.94 13.40
C LEU A 120 19.86 2.66 14.54
N LYS A 121 19.20 2.83 15.70
CA LYS A 121 19.83 3.42 16.89
C LYS A 121 21.05 2.62 17.35
N LYS A 122 20.96 1.27 17.39
CA LYS A 122 22.08 0.39 17.73
C LYS A 122 23.26 0.53 16.74
N LYS A 123 23.01 0.93 15.50
CA LYS A 123 24.05 1.22 14.50
C LYS A 123 24.60 2.67 14.58
N GLY A 124 24.27 3.41 15.63
CA GLY A 124 24.76 4.78 15.83
C GLY A 124 23.95 5.87 15.10
N HIS A 125 22.87 5.52 14.38
CA HIS A 125 22.06 6.53 13.71
C HIS A 125 21.17 7.31 14.69
N LYS A 126 21.06 8.61 14.50
CA LYS A 126 20.07 9.44 15.21
C LYS A 126 18.67 9.09 14.70
N VAL A 127 17.80 8.62 15.57
CA VAL A 127 16.43 8.23 15.23
C VAL A 127 15.39 9.06 15.96
N GLY A 128 14.27 9.34 15.28
CA GLY A 128 13.11 10.01 15.87
C GLY A 128 12.08 9.01 16.44
N LYS A 129 10.99 9.55 16.99
CA LYS A 129 9.80 8.79 17.42
C LYS A 129 8.82 8.59 16.26
N LEU A 130 7.95 7.59 16.37
CA LEU A 130 6.80 7.45 15.45
C LEU A 130 5.90 8.69 15.57
N LYS A 131 5.42 9.17 14.43
CA LYS A 131 4.57 10.37 14.36
C LYS A 131 3.11 10.00 14.15
N PHE A 132 2.19 10.76 14.77
CA PHE A 132 0.77 10.68 14.49
C PHE A 132 0.48 10.92 13.00
N LYS A 133 -0.47 10.16 12.46
CA LYS A 133 -0.89 10.28 11.07
C LYS A 133 -2.14 11.14 10.96
N SER A 134 -2.13 12.11 10.07
CA SER A 134 -3.32 12.88 9.70
C SER A 134 -4.21 12.10 8.73
N GLU A 135 -3.60 11.30 7.84
CA GLU A 135 -4.26 10.39 6.89
C GLU A 135 -3.63 9.00 6.96
N PHE A 136 -4.43 7.97 6.74
CA PHE A 136 -3.96 6.59 6.58
C PHE A 136 -4.11 6.18 5.12
N ASN A 137 -3.04 5.71 4.49
CA ASN A 137 -3.00 5.57 3.03
C ASN A 137 -2.84 4.12 2.56
N SER A 138 -2.58 3.20 3.48
CA SER A 138 -2.34 1.79 3.15
C SER A 138 -2.84 0.87 4.25
N ILE A 139 -3.70 -0.07 3.91
CA ILE A 139 -4.23 -1.09 4.80
C ILE A 139 -3.85 -2.45 4.24
N LYS A 140 -3.09 -3.22 5.01
CA LYS A 140 -2.63 -4.54 4.59
C LYS A 140 -3.67 -5.61 4.86
N LEU A 141 -3.95 -6.40 3.84
CA LEU A 141 -4.80 -7.58 3.85
C LEU A 141 -3.91 -8.82 3.77
N LYS A 142 -3.84 -9.59 4.86
CA LYS A 142 -2.74 -10.55 5.06
C LYS A 142 -2.96 -11.90 4.37
N GLN A 143 -4.20 -12.38 4.30
CA GLN A 143 -4.49 -13.76 3.89
C GLN A 143 -5.41 -13.77 2.68
N TYR A 144 -4.90 -14.31 1.55
CA TYR A 144 -5.72 -14.56 0.38
C TYR A 144 -6.81 -15.59 0.70
N ASN A 145 -7.98 -15.45 0.09
CA ASN A 145 -9.22 -16.20 0.32
C ASN A 145 -9.88 -15.98 1.70
N VAL A 146 -9.23 -15.29 2.64
CA VAL A 146 -9.79 -14.95 3.96
C VAL A 146 -10.10 -13.45 4.04
N THR A 147 -9.08 -12.61 3.93
CA THR A 147 -9.23 -11.15 4.02
C THR A 147 -9.57 -10.50 2.67
N HIS A 148 -9.17 -11.14 1.58
CA HIS A 148 -9.44 -10.71 0.22
C HIS A 148 -9.35 -11.88 -0.76
N SER A 149 -10.01 -11.76 -1.90
CA SER A 149 -9.84 -12.67 -3.03
C SER A 149 -10.18 -11.99 -4.35
N LEU A 150 -9.56 -12.47 -5.43
CA LEU A 150 -9.85 -12.06 -6.80
C LEU A 150 -10.81 -13.05 -7.46
N ARG A 151 -11.88 -12.55 -8.08
CA ARG A 151 -12.88 -13.35 -8.82
C ARG A 151 -13.16 -12.67 -10.16
N GLY A 152 -12.55 -13.17 -11.24
CA GLY A 152 -12.58 -12.51 -12.53
C GLY A 152 -12.00 -11.09 -12.44
N ASN A 153 -12.78 -10.07 -12.79
CA ASN A 153 -12.39 -8.66 -12.70
C ASN A 153 -12.92 -7.96 -11.43
N LYS A 154 -13.27 -8.73 -10.40
CA LYS A 154 -13.82 -8.22 -9.15
C LYS A 154 -13.02 -8.72 -7.97
N PHE A 155 -12.91 -7.90 -6.93
CA PHE A 155 -12.29 -8.24 -5.65
C PHE A 155 -13.33 -8.39 -4.56
N LYS A 156 -13.17 -9.43 -3.74
CA LYS A 156 -13.82 -9.53 -2.44
C LYS A 156 -12.87 -8.96 -1.39
N ILE A 157 -13.39 -8.12 -0.52
CA ILE A 157 -12.68 -7.60 0.65
C ILE A 157 -13.51 -7.97 1.88
N GLN A 158 -12.87 -8.50 2.92
CA GLN A 158 -13.52 -8.88 4.17
C GLN A 158 -14.28 -7.69 4.77
N GLY A 159 -15.53 -7.92 5.14
CA GLY A 159 -16.43 -6.89 5.70
C GLY A 159 -17.25 -6.15 4.65
N ILE A 160 -16.93 -6.26 3.37
CA ILE A 160 -17.77 -5.75 2.28
C ILE A 160 -18.60 -6.91 1.73
N LYS A 161 -19.93 -6.75 1.71
CA LYS A 161 -20.88 -7.81 1.31
C LYS A 161 -20.66 -8.23 -0.14
N ASP A 162 -20.60 -7.29 -1.06
CA ASP A 162 -20.53 -7.52 -2.50
C ASP A 162 -19.11 -7.41 -3.05
N LEU A 163 -18.90 -7.94 -4.25
CA LEU A 163 -17.64 -7.85 -4.97
C LEU A 163 -17.42 -6.44 -5.53
N ILE A 164 -16.20 -5.96 -5.43
CA ILE A 164 -15.77 -4.65 -5.92
C ILE A 164 -15.14 -4.79 -7.31
N ARG A 165 -15.66 -4.06 -8.30
CA ARG A 165 -15.06 -4.02 -9.64
C ARG A 165 -13.74 -3.25 -9.61
N VAL A 166 -12.72 -3.81 -10.28
CA VAL A 166 -11.40 -3.19 -10.43
C VAL A 166 -10.98 -3.15 -11.90
N ARG A 167 -10.06 -2.24 -12.22
CA ARG A 167 -9.49 -2.07 -13.57
C ARG A 167 -8.02 -2.46 -13.55
N GLY A 168 -7.53 -3.00 -14.67
CA GLY A 168 -6.13 -3.40 -14.85
C GLY A 168 -5.87 -4.88 -14.62
N ILE A 169 -6.90 -5.72 -14.58
CA ILE A 169 -6.79 -7.19 -14.41
C ILE A 169 -6.06 -7.84 -15.58
N GLU A 170 -6.10 -7.23 -16.75
CA GLU A 170 -5.44 -7.71 -17.98
C GLU A 170 -3.95 -7.95 -17.77
N GLN A 171 -3.32 -7.24 -16.82
CA GLN A 171 -1.92 -7.43 -16.44
C GLN A 171 -1.63 -8.87 -15.97
N LEU A 172 -2.62 -9.55 -15.40
CA LEU A 172 -2.45 -10.93 -14.91
C LEU A 172 -2.55 -11.97 -16.03
N LYS A 173 -3.22 -11.67 -17.13
CA LYS A 173 -3.43 -12.62 -18.24
C LYS A 173 -2.15 -13.10 -18.90
N LYS A 174 -1.05 -12.34 -18.76
CA LYS A 174 0.27 -12.67 -19.28
C LYS A 174 0.95 -13.83 -18.55
N TYR A 175 0.45 -14.19 -17.36
CA TYR A 175 1.11 -15.15 -16.48
C TYR A 175 0.21 -16.36 -16.21
N LYS A 176 0.83 -17.54 -16.21
CA LYS A 176 0.19 -18.80 -15.81
C LYS A 176 0.59 -19.15 -14.36
N ASN A 177 -0.23 -19.94 -13.66
CA ASN A 177 0.08 -20.47 -12.33
C ASN A 177 0.49 -19.40 -11.30
N ILE A 178 -0.36 -18.37 -11.14
CA ILE A 178 -0.11 -17.26 -10.21
C ILE A 178 -0.51 -17.68 -8.79
N ASP A 179 0.44 -17.59 -7.86
CA ASP A 179 0.14 -17.72 -6.43
C ASP A 179 -0.18 -16.35 -5.84
N TYR A 180 -1.44 -16.10 -5.56
CA TYR A 180 -1.90 -14.88 -4.89
C TYR A 180 -1.60 -14.92 -3.39
N THR A 181 -1.13 -13.80 -2.83
CA THR A 181 -0.75 -13.74 -1.42
C THR A 181 -1.38 -12.56 -0.68
N THR A 182 -0.57 -11.64 -0.20
CA THR A 182 -1.06 -10.45 0.52
C THR A 182 -1.51 -9.37 -0.45
N ALA A 183 -2.43 -8.53 -0.01
CA ALA A 183 -2.77 -7.32 -0.74
C ALA A 183 -2.70 -6.09 0.16
N ASN A 184 -2.56 -4.92 -0.45
CA ASN A 184 -2.71 -3.65 0.24
C ASN A 184 -3.85 -2.86 -0.41
N LEU A 185 -4.81 -2.44 0.39
CA LEU A 185 -5.79 -1.45 -0.01
C LEU A 185 -5.14 -0.08 0.14
N LEU A 186 -5.00 0.66 -0.96
CA LEU A 186 -4.26 1.92 -1.03
C LEU A 186 -5.20 3.09 -1.34
N TYR A 187 -4.87 4.25 -0.78
CA TYR A 187 -5.52 5.52 -1.08
C TYR A 187 -4.47 6.59 -1.39
N ASP A 188 -4.53 7.19 -2.58
CA ASP A 188 -3.59 8.24 -3.01
C ASP A 188 -4.09 9.67 -2.76
N GLY A 189 -5.21 9.80 -2.02
CA GLY A 189 -5.90 11.06 -1.78
C GLY A 189 -6.98 11.40 -2.81
N ILE A 190 -7.09 10.63 -3.90
CA ILE A 190 -8.09 10.78 -4.96
C ILE A 190 -8.76 9.44 -5.28
N ASN A 191 -7.97 8.40 -5.53
CA ASN A 191 -8.42 7.08 -5.96
C ASN A 191 -8.05 6.01 -4.94
N TYR A 192 -8.79 4.92 -4.98
CA TYR A 192 -8.47 3.71 -4.23
C TYR A 192 -7.91 2.64 -5.17
N TYR A 193 -6.96 1.87 -4.67
CA TYR A 193 -6.31 0.79 -5.41
C TYR A 193 -6.18 -0.44 -4.53
N ILE A 194 -6.05 -1.59 -5.18
CA ILE A 194 -5.62 -2.83 -4.54
C ILE A 194 -4.28 -3.20 -5.16
N ALA A 195 -3.23 -3.23 -4.34
CA ALA A 195 -1.93 -3.74 -4.72
C ALA A 195 -1.84 -5.19 -4.25
N LEU A 196 -1.90 -6.14 -5.18
CA LEU A 196 -1.90 -7.58 -4.92
C LEU A 196 -0.52 -8.15 -5.18
N ASN A 197 0.05 -8.78 -4.18
CA ASN A 197 1.33 -9.48 -4.31
C ASN A 197 1.09 -10.90 -4.82
N CYS A 198 1.81 -11.23 -5.87
CA CYS A 198 1.73 -12.50 -6.57
C CYS A 198 3.11 -13.11 -6.69
N PHE A 199 3.19 -14.43 -6.55
CA PHE A 199 4.38 -15.17 -6.92
C PHE A 199 4.13 -15.88 -8.26
N ILE A 200 5.07 -15.73 -9.16
CA ILE A 200 5.02 -16.21 -10.55
C ILE A 200 6.27 -17.03 -10.81
N ASP A 201 6.13 -18.20 -11.42
CA ASP A 201 7.26 -19.03 -11.76
C ASP A 201 8.19 -18.33 -12.76
N LYS A 202 9.51 -18.42 -12.53
CA LYS A 202 10.53 -17.75 -13.34
C LYS A 202 10.46 -18.15 -14.81
N ASP A 203 10.09 -19.40 -15.07
CA ASP A 203 9.96 -19.95 -16.42
C ASP A 203 8.77 -19.37 -17.21
N ASN A 204 7.80 -18.76 -16.51
CA ASN A 204 6.66 -18.07 -17.14
C ASN A 204 6.95 -16.61 -17.49
N ILE A 205 8.17 -16.14 -17.27
CA ILE A 205 8.57 -14.79 -17.60
C ILE A 205 9.40 -14.87 -18.87
N GLU A 206 8.81 -14.43 -19.97
CA GLU A 206 9.57 -14.25 -21.21
C GLU A 206 10.76 -13.35 -20.93
N LYS A 207 11.95 -13.88 -21.13
CA LYS A 207 13.17 -13.08 -21.11
C LYS A 207 13.14 -12.19 -22.35
N GLN A 208 12.58 -10.99 -22.23
CA GLN A 208 12.57 -9.98 -23.29
C GLN A 208 13.91 -9.25 -23.40
N TYR A 209 14.99 -9.85 -22.91
CA TYR A 209 16.31 -9.22 -23.00
C TYR A 209 17.00 -9.69 -24.27
N LYS A 210 17.25 -8.78 -25.18
CA LYS A 210 18.38 -8.91 -26.09
C LYS A 210 19.62 -8.92 -25.20
N ASN A 211 20.62 -9.73 -25.56
CA ASN A 211 21.84 -9.92 -24.76
C ASN A 211 22.75 -8.66 -24.71
N ASP A 212 22.30 -7.52 -25.16
CA ASP A 212 23.06 -6.29 -25.22
C ASP A 212 22.96 -5.54 -23.87
N ILE A 213 24.13 -5.26 -23.32
CA ILE A 213 24.25 -4.45 -22.09
C ILE A 213 24.29 -3.00 -22.53
N VAL A 214 23.35 -2.18 -22.04
CA VAL A 214 23.30 -0.74 -22.29
C VAL A 214 23.70 -0.01 -21.01
N GLY A 215 24.72 0.83 -21.09
CA GLY A 215 25.07 1.77 -20.03
C GLY A 215 24.11 2.95 -20.04
N ILE A 216 23.72 3.42 -18.85
CA ILE A 216 22.79 4.55 -18.69
C ILE A 216 23.48 5.61 -17.84
N ASP A 217 23.63 6.83 -18.38
CA ASP A 217 24.08 8.00 -17.64
C ASP A 217 22.90 8.95 -17.42
N MET A 218 22.76 9.46 -16.19
CA MET A 218 21.73 10.42 -15.82
C MET A 218 22.35 11.80 -15.56
N GLY A 219 22.00 12.77 -16.42
CA GLY A 219 22.52 14.14 -16.36
C GLY A 219 21.47 15.19 -16.01
N VAL A 220 21.93 16.40 -15.74
CA VAL A 220 21.07 17.55 -15.44
C VAL A 220 20.62 18.26 -16.72
N SER A 221 21.48 18.39 -17.72
CA SER A 221 21.19 19.03 -19.01
C SER A 221 20.47 18.09 -19.98
N THR A 222 20.88 16.82 -20.02
CA THR A 222 20.19 15.76 -20.75
C THR A 222 19.79 14.72 -19.69
N SER A 223 18.50 14.44 -19.58
CA SER A 223 18.01 13.62 -18.49
C SER A 223 18.55 12.20 -18.52
N LEU A 224 18.82 11.66 -19.72
CA LEU A 224 19.27 10.29 -19.89
C LEU A 224 20.08 10.16 -21.18
N THR A 225 21.30 9.62 -21.09
CA THR A 225 22.13 9.27 -22.23
C THR A 225 22.47 7.78 -22.17
N LEU A 226 22.25 7.07 -23.24
CA LEU A 226 22.59 5.66 -23.37
C LEU A 226 24.00 5.47 -23.92
N SER A 227 24.61 4.32 -23.69
CA SER A 227 25.97 3.99 -24.18
C SER A 227 26.09 3.92 -25.72
N ASP A 228 24.96 3.79 -26.40
CA ASP A 228 24.87 3.87 -27.87
C ASP A 228 24.79 5.31 -28.41
N GLY A 229 24.87 6.31 -27.52
CA GLY A 229 24.76 7.74 -27.86
C GLY A 229 23.33 8.29 -27.90
N THR A 230 22.32 7.44 -27.73
CA THR A 230 20.91 7.89 -27.71
C THR A 230 20.64 8.77 -26.49
N LYS A 231 19.99 9.92 -26.72
CA LYS A 231 19.69 10.91 -25.69
C LYS A 231 18.18 11.07 -25.52
N TYR A 232 17.71 11.10 -24.26
CA TYR A 232 16.32 11.36 -23.93
C TYR A 232 16.23 12.54 -22.96
N ASP A 233 15.33 13.47 -23.24
CA ASP A 233 14.95 14.50 -22.28
C ASP A 233 13.64 14.10 -21.59
N ILE A 234 13.74 13.79 -20.28
CA ILE A 234 12.61 13.40 -19.44
C ILE A 234 12.14 14.58 -18.59
N SER A 235 12.74 15.77 -18.78
CA SER A 235 12.40 16.93 -17.97
C SER A 235 10.93 17.32 -18.19
N ILE A 236 10.11 17.00 -17.22
CA ILE A 236 8.75 17.52 -17.12
C ILE A 236 8.83 18.68 -16.13
N GLY A 237 8.89 19.88 -16.68
CA GLY A 237 8.90 21.10 -15.89
C GLY A 237 7.72 21.19 -14.93
N GLU A 238 7.86 21.98 -13.88
CA GLU A 238 6.77 22.24 -12.94
C GLU A 238 5.62 22.91 -13.70
N SER A 239 4.44 22.32 -13.61
CA SER A 239 3.25 22.84 -14.29
C SER A 239 2.87 24.22 -13.74
N ASP A 240 2.68 25.21 -14.59
CA ASP A 240 2.20 26.56 -14.19
C ASP A 240 0.86 26.48 -13.46
N ARG A 241 0.04 25.48 -13.82
CA ARG A 241 -1.19 25.18 -13.12
C ARG A 241 -0.93 24.75 -11.69
N LEU A 242 0.09 23.93 -11.44
CA LEU A 242 0.46 23.48 -10.09
C LEU A 242 0.93 24.69 -9.27
N LYS A 243 1.79 25.55 -9.81
CA LYS A 243 2.25 26.79 -9.16
C LYS A 243 1.08 27.69 -8.76
N LYS A 244 0.16 27.97 -9.70
CA LYS A 244 -1.05 28.76 -9.44
C LYS A 244 -1.93 28.15 -8.34
N LEU A 245 -2.08 26.83 -8.31
CA LEU A 245 -2.86 26.15 -7.27
C LEU A 245 -2.18 26.20 -5.91
N GLN A 246 -0.87 26.07 -5.85
CA GLN A 246 -0.08 26.17 -4.61
C GLN A 246 -0.13 27.60 -4.03
N THR A 247 0.04 28.62 -4.85
CA THR A 247 -0.12 30.03 -4.43
C THR A 247 -1.51 30.29 -3.84
N LYS A 248 -2.57 29.82 -4.53
CA LYS A 248 -3.94 29.92 -4.01
C LYS A 248 -4.15 29.15 -2.69
N LEU A 249 -3.38 28.09 -2.43
CA LEU A 249 -3.49 27.30 -1.20
C LEU A 249 -3.00 28.08 0.03
N VAL A 250 -1.98 28.93 -0.12
CA VAL A 250 -1.43 29.74 0.97
C VAL A 250 -2.49 30.66 1.55
N SER A 251 -3.33 31.30 0.71
CA SER A 251 -4.38 32.22 1.13
C SER A 251 -5.63 31.56 1.71
N LYS A 252 -5.72 30.23 1.75
CA LYS A 252 -6.91 29.52 2.24
C LYS A 252 -6.78 29.13 3.70
N GLN A 253 -7.81 29.43 4.48
CA GLN A 253 -7.90 29.07 5.90
C GLN A 253 -7.74 27.56 6.11
N LYS A 254 -6.87 27.18 7.06
CA LYS A 254 -6.66 25.78 7.45
C LYS A 254 -7.98 25.18 7.96
N GLY A 255 -8.30 23.96 7.50
CA GLY A 255 -9.53 23.25 7.88
C GLY A 255 -10.78 23.62 7.07
N SER A 256 -10.75 24.66 6.22
CA SER A 256 -11.91 25.06 5.42
C SER A 256 -12.19 24.06 4.26
N ASN A 257 -13.47 23.92 3.89
CA ASN A 257 -13.87 23.09 2.75
C ASN A 257 -13.21 23.57 1.43
N ASN A 258 -13.03 24.87 1.25
CA ASN A 258 -12.37 25.42 0.06
C ASN A 258 -10.89 25.02 0.00
N ARG A 259 -10.19 24.97 1.15
CA ARG A 259 -8.83 24.45 1.22
C ARG A 259 -8.78 22.95 0.85
N TYR A 260 -9.69 22.13 1.35
CA TYR A 260 -9.76 20.70 0.98
C TYR A 260 -10.03 20.50 -0.52
N LYS A 261 -10.95 21.27 -1.10
CA LYS A 261 -11.20 21.24 -2.55
C LYS A 261 -9.93 21.60 -3.35
N LEU A 262 -9.15 22.56 -2.88
CA LEU A 262 -7.92 23.00 -3.55
C LEU A 262 -6.81 21.95 -3.41
N ILE A 263 -6.61 21.37 -2.23
CA ILE A 263 -5.69 20.24 -2.00
C ILE A 263 -6.01 19.08 -2.96
N ARG A 264 -7.30 18.78 -3.14
CA ARG A 264 -7.71 17.73 -4.09
C ARG A 264 -7.35 18.07 -5.54
N LYS A 265 -7.43 19.35 -5.96
CA LYS A 265 -6.98 19.80 -7.29
C LYS A 265 -5.47 19.65 -7.44
N ILE A 266 -4.69 20.03 -6.43
CA ILE A 266 -3.23 19.87 -6.40
C ILE A 266 -2.85 18.37 -6.50
N ARG A 267 -3.49 17.50 -5.72
CA ARG A 267 -3.26 16.04 -5.80
C ARG A 267 -3.54 15.49 -7.21
N LYS A 268 -4.62 15.94 -7.86
CA LYS A 268 -4.91 15.55 -9.25
C LYS A 268 -3.83 15.99 -10.22
N GLU A 269 -3.29 17.19 -10.06
CA GLU A 269 -2.21 17.70 -10.90
C GLU A 269 -0.92 16.89 -10.71
N HIS A 270 -0.55 16.55 -9.48
CA HIS A 270 0.58 15.64 -9.23
C HIS A 270 0.38 14.26 -9.86
N ILE A 271 -0.83 13.69 -9.80
CA ILE A 271 -1.13 12.41 -10.47
C ILE A 271 -0.94 12.56 -11.99
N HIS A 272 -1.41 13.67 -12.58
CA HIS A 272 -1.24 13.93 -14.00
C HIS A 272 0.24 14.02 -14.41
N ILE A 273 1.05 14.76 -13.65
CA ILE A 273 2.49 14.88 -13.87
C ILE A 273 3.17 13.50 -13.75
N ASN A 274 2.84 12.71 -12.71
CA ASN A 274 3.39 11.38 -12.54
C ASN A 274 3.00 10.43 -13.69
N ASN A 275 1.77 10.52 -14.19
CA ASN A 275 1.34 9.72 -15.33
C ASN A 275 2.13 10.07 -16.60
N LYS A 276 2.40 11.35 -16.84
CA LYS A 276 3.27 11.80 -17.95
C LYS A 276 4.68 11.23 -17.81
N LYS A 277 5.28 11.30 -16.60
CA LYS A 277 6.61 10.72 -16.33
C LYS A 277 6.63 9.22 -16.61
N ASN A 278 5.63 8.49 -16.13
CA ASN A 278 5.53 7.05 -16.36
C ASN A 278 5.35 6.70 -17.86
N ASP A 279 4.56 7.50 -18.59
CA ASP A 279 4.36 7.31 -20.03
C ASP A 279 5.68 7.47 -20.81
N ILE A 280 6.43 8.55 -20.52
CA ILE A 280 7.74 8.78 -21.13
C ILE A 280 8.70 7.65 -20.76
N SER A 281 8.80 7.28 -19.48
CA SER A 281 9.67 6.18 -19.03
C SER A 281 9.32 4.86 -19.73
N ASN A 282 8.03 4.54 -19.87
CA ASN A 282 7.60 3.34 -20.57
C ASN A 282 7.95 3.38 -22.05
N LYS A 283 7.82 4.52 -22.71
CA LYS A 283 8.22 4.68 -24.12
C LYS A 283 9.72 4.44 -24.31
N ILE A 284 10.56 4.98 -23.42
CA ILE A 284 12.02 4.79 -23.46
C ILE A 284 12.40 3.30 -23.26
N VAL A 285 11.71 2.61 -22.32
CA VAL A 285 12.00 1.19 -22.05
C VAL A 285 11.56 0.28 -23.19
N HIS A 286 10.63 0.72 -24.04
CA HIS A 286 10.08 -0.07 -25.16
C HIS A 286 10.60 0.38 -26.54
N SER A 287 11.41 1.43 -26.63
CA SER A 287 12.15 1.82 -27.83
C SER A 287 13.42 0.99 -27.98
#